data_a26566aab0a225b09a0466e46eecc767
#
_entry.id   a26566aab0a225b09a0466e46eecc767
#
_cell.length_a   1.000
_cell.length_b   1.000
_cell.length_c   1.000
_cell.angle_alpha   90.00
_cell.angle_beta   90.00
_cell.angle_gamma   90.00
#
_symmetry.space_group_name_H-M   'P 1'
#
loop_
_entity.id
_entity.type
_entity.pdbx_description
1 polymer ?
#
loop_
_entity_poly.entity_id
_entity_poly.type
_entity_poly.pdbx_seq_one_letter_code
_entity_poly.pdbx_strand_id
1 'polypeptide(L)'
;MCAAMMIAVATSAFAQTEPATTPTATETAPAPPAEASPETTPSEAAAPAAALPAGISAPPEGQGQIVFFRPSRFVGGALTFTVRESEQELGRLPNARYFVHSAIPGIHEYEIGRNDTLRLDVEAGTTYFVIQTTQIGVVAGRAVISPSDQVAFEGAAPRMRLWEPRN
;
A
#
# COMPACT_ATOMS: atom_id res chain seq x y z
N MET A 1 22.03 -44.44 -38.82
CA MET A 1 23.10 -43.50 -39.21
C MET A 1 23.06 -42.37 -38.22
N CYS A 2 23.71 -42.51 -37.14
CA CYS A 2 25.08 -42.11 -36.76
C CYS A 2 25.36 -40.64 -37.08
N ALA A 3 25.40 -39.83 -36.04
CA ALA A 3 26.57 -39.04 -35.68
C ALA A 3 26.36 -38.36 -34.34
N ALA A 4 27.07 -38.91 -33.36
CA ALA A 4 27.38 -38.28 -32.09
C ALA A 4 28.45 -37.19 -32.34
N MET A 5 28.35 -36.07 -31.61
CA MET A 5 29.48 -35.15 -31.47
C MET A 5 29.56 -34.67 -30.02
N MET A 6 30.45 -35.35 -29.31
CA MET A 6 31.04 -34.89 -28.05
C MET A 6 31.96 -33.70 -28.34
N ILE A 7 31.95 -32.67 -27.55
CA ILE A 7 33.09 -31.78 -27.34
C ILE A 7 33.26 -31.51 -25.87
N ALA A 8 34.48 -31.75 -25.43
CA ALA A 8 35.00 -31.82 -24.10
C ALA A 8 35.27 -30.45 -23.45
N VAL A 9 35.11 -30.39 -22.14
CA VAL A 9 35.98 -29.92 -21.04
C VAL A 9 37.04 -28.85 -21.37
N ALA A 10 36.97 -27.76 -20.66
CA ALA A 10 38.14 -27.03 -20.19
C ALA A 10 37.89 -26.46 -18.78
N THR A 11 38.46 -27.18 -17.85
CA THR A 11 38.73 -26.78 -16.44
C THR A 11 39.89 -25.77 -16.46
N SER A 12 39.72 -24.60 -15.89
CA SER A 12 40.83 -23.71 -15.52
C SER A 12 40.75 -23.40 -14.03
N ALA A 13 41.58 -24.14 -13.30
CA ALA A 13 41.99 -23.83 -11.95
C ALA A 13 42.95 -22.64 -11.97
N PHE A 14 42.73 -21.63 -11.19
CA PHE A 14 43.74 -20.67 -10.80
C PHE A 14 43.92 -20.74 -9.29
N ALA A 15 45.17 -21.12 -8.96
CA ALA A 15 45.66 -21.30 -7.59
C ALA A 15 45.98 -19.95 -6.93
N GLN A 16 45.70 -19.91 -5.69
CA GLN A 16 46.33 -19.29 -4.50
C GLN A 16 47.53 -18.34 -4.74
N THR A 17 47.46 -17.22 -4.04
CA THR A 17 48.63 -16.72 -3.30
C THR A 17 48.13 -15.91 -2.09
N GLU A 18 48.26 -16.49 -0.91
CA GLU A 18 48.41 -15.73 0.32
C GLU A 18 49.82 -15.17 0.43
N PRO A 19 50.02 -14.06 1.11
CA PRO A 19 50.97 -14.07 2.22
C PRO A 19 50.38 -13.53 3.51
N ALA A 20 50.62 -14.31 4.53
CA ALA A 20 50.48 -13.98 5.92
C ALA A 20 51.42 -12.84 6.33
N THR A 21 50.92 -11.91 7.14
CA THR A 21 51.71 -11.21 8.13
C THR A 21 50.84 -10.89 9.35
N THR A 22 51.25 -11.49 10.44
CA THR A 22 50.79 -11.37 11.82
C THR A 22 51.52 -10.19 12.49
N PRO A 23 51.29 -9.91 13.77
CA PRO A 23 50.34 -8.96 14.35
C PRO A 23 51.07 -7.80 15.01
N THR A 24 50.43 -6.73 15.28
CA THR A 24 50.91 -5.77 16.26
C THR A 24 49.77 -5.27 17.13
N ALA A 25 50.05 -5.37 18.38
CA ALA A 25 49.26 -5.16 19.56
C ALA A 25 48.55 -3.82 19.66
N THR A 26 47.42 -3.87 20.37
CA THR A 26 46.99 -2.99 21.44
C THR A 26 46.91 -1.49 21.10
N GLU A 27 45.70 -1.03 20.88
CA GLU A 27 45.27 0.25 21.45
C GLU A 27 43.78 0.15 21.82
N THR A 28 43.58 0.15 23.11
CA THR A 28 42.28 0.30 23.78
C THR A 28 41.81 1.73 23.53
N ALA A 29 40.89 1.93 22.61
CA ALA A 29 40.11 3.16 22.52
C ALA A 29 38.74 2.91 23.14
N PRO A 30 38.24 3.82 23.99
CA PRO A 30 36.94 3.66 24.64
C PRO A 30 35.83 3.68 23.62
N ALA A 31 34.88 2.76 23.79
CA ALA A 31 33.64 2.72 23.02
C ALA A 31 32.93 4.10 23.05
N PRO A 32 32.51 4.63 21.94
CA PRO A 32 31.56 5.74 21.97
C PRO A 32 30.26 5.25 22.58
N PRO A 33 29.58 6.10 23.36
CA PRO A 33 28.30 5.74 23.95
C PRO A 33 27.33 5.40 22.82
N ALA A 34 26.61 4.29 23.01
CA ALA A 34 25.51 3.89 22.16
C ALA A 34 24.57 5.11 21.99
N GLU A 35 24.60 5.70 20.82
CA GLU A 35 23.53 6.59 20.42
C GLU A 35 22.27 5.74 20.37
N ALA A 36 21.42 6.04 21.32
CA ALA A 36 20.06 5.55 21.37
C ALA A 36 19.45 5.73 19.98
N SER A 37 19.13 4.63 19.34
CA SER A 37 18.18 4.64 18.22
C SER A 37 17.00 5.51 18.64
N PRO A 38 16.56 6.45 17.83
CA PRO A 38 15.31 7.11 18.14
C PRO A 38 14.24 5.99 18.12
N GLU A 39 13.72 5.68 19.31
CA GLU A 39 12.44 5.02 19.43
C GLU A 39 11.50 5.80 18.52
N THR A 40 11.16 5.17 17.41
CA THR A 40 10.02 5.60 16.62
C THR A 40 8.83 5.47 17.55
N THR A 41 8.52 6.55 18.23
CA THR A 41 7.27 6.71 18.96
C THR A 41 6.17 6.28 18.00
N PRO A 42 5.33 5.30 18.36
CA PRO A 42 4.13 5.06 17.61
C PRO A 42 3.42 6.40 17.56
N SER A 43 3.26 6.94 16.37
CA SER A 43 2.46 8.15 16.16
C SER A 43 1.07 7.79 16.64
N GLU A 44 0.79 8.18 17.86
CA GLU A 44 -0.53 8.27 18.46
C GLU A 44 -1.31 9.31 17.65
N ALA A 45 -1.75 8.88 16.50
CA ALA A 45 -2.78 9.57 15.72
C ALA A 45 -4.14 8.91 16.03
N ALA A 46 -4.45 8.78 17.30
CA ALA A 46 -5.84 8.82 17.72
C ALA A 46 -6.30 10.26 17.48
N ALA A 47 -6.62 10.58 16.24
CA ALA A 47 -7.35 11.79 15.94
C ALA A 47 -8.66 11.74 16.75
N PRO A 48 -8.98 12.81 17.51
CA PRO A 48 -10.25 12.86 18.24
C PRO A 48 -11.37 12.55 17.25
N ALA A 49 -12.39 11.84 17.73
CA ALA A 49 -13.57 11.48 16.94
C ALA A 49 -14.17 12.75 16.30
N ALA A 50 -13.57 13.15 15.18
CA ALA A 50 -14.09 14.22 14.36
C ALA A 50 -15.46 13.74 13.86
N ALA A 51 -16.46 14.61 13.92
CA ALA A 51 -17.79 14.28 13.43
C ALA A 51 -17.68 13.72 12.02
N LEU A 52 -18.17 12.50 11.82
CA LEU A 52 -18.09 11.84 10.52
C LEU A 52 -18.84 12.65 9.46
N PRO A 53 -18.38 12.65 8.21
CA PRO A 53 -19.06 13.33 7.11
C PRO A 53 -20.48 12.85 6.94
N ALA A 54 -21.36 13.74 6.49
CA ALA A 54 -22.74 13.39 6.19
C ALA A 54 -22.80 12.20 5.22
N GLY A 55 -23.52 11.15 5.62
CA GLY A 55 -23.65 9.90 4.85
C GLY A 55 -22.63 8.81 5.17
N ILE A 56 -21.73 9.04 6.13
CA ILE A 56 -20.86 8.02 6.69
C ILE A 56 -21.29 7.73 8.12
N SER A 57 -21.72 6.50 8.38
CA SER A 57 -22.04 6.04 9.73
C SER A 57 -20.75 5.71 10.50
N ALA A 58 -20.86 5.67 11.83
CA ALA A 58 -19.75 5.18 12.65
C ALA A 58 -19.39 3.71 12.28
N PRO A 59 -18.14 3.32 12.44
CA PRO A 59 -17.74 1.94 12.22
C PRO A 59 -18.51 1.00 13.14
N PRO A 60 -18.80 -0.24 12.72
CA PRO A 60 -19.38 -1.26 13.57
C PRO A 60 -18.53 -1.51 14.81
N GLU A 61 -19.17 -1.95 15.89
CA GLU A 61 -18.46 -2.24 17.13
C GLU A 61 -17.35 -3.29 16.91
N GLY A 62 -16.15 -2.98 17.40
CA GLY A 62 -14.98 -3.84 17.26
C GLY A 62 -14.35 -3.88 15.87
N GLN A 63 -14.83 -3.07 14.94
CA GLN A 63 -14.29 -2.97 13.59
C GLN A 63 -13.80 -1.54 13.29
N GLY A 64 -12.88 -1.44 12.34
CA GLY A 64 -12.60 -0.18 11.66
C GLY A 64 -13.39 -0.08 10.37
N GLN A 65 -13.40 1.09 9.77
CA GLN A 65 -13.99 1.27 8.44
C GLN A 65 -13.10 2.05 7.51
N ILE A 66 -13.19 1.72 6.24
CA ILE A 66 -12.43 2.36 5.18
C ILE A 66 -13.41 2.95 4.16
N VAL A 67 -13.27 4.23 3.90
CA VAL A 67 -14.06 4.95 2.91
C VAL A 67 -13.21 5.07 1.64
N PHE A 68 -13.48 4.21 0.67
CA PHE A 68 -12.87 4.31 -0.65
C PHE A 68 -13.66 5.30 -1.49
N PHE A 69 -12.99 6.31 -2.02
CA PHE A 69 -13.67 7.33 -2.82
C PHE A 69 -12.90 7.75 -4.05
N ARG A 70 -13.65 8.12 -5.06
CA ARG A 70 -13.15 8.62 -6.33
C ARG A 70 -13.82 9.93 -6.67
N PRO A 71 -13.11 11.06 -6.60
CA PRO A 71 -13.63 12.35 -7.00
C PRO A 71 -14.05 12.37 -8.47
N SER A 72 -15.02 13.23 -8.80
CA SER A 72 -15.45 13.45 -10.18
C SER A 72 -14.30 14.03 -11.01
N ARG A 73 -13.93 13.35 -12.08
CA ARG A 73 -12.89 13.77 -13.03
C ARG A 73 -13.38 13.51 -14.46
N PHE A 74 -13.10 14.47 -15.34
CA PHE A 74 -13.41 14.31 -16.78
C PHE A 74 -12.48 13.25 -17.39
N VAL A 75 -11.20 13.40 -17.13
CA VAL A 75 -10.17 12.48 -17.64
C VAL A 75 -10.24 11.14 -16.91
N GLY A 76 -10.38 10.06 -17.66
CA GLY A 76 -10.57 8.72 -17.10
C GLY A 76 -11.98 8.47 -16.57
N GLY A 77 -12.93 9.40 -16.73
CA GLY A 77 -14.29 9.30 -16.17
C GLY A 77 -15.09 8.08 -16.64
N ALA A 78 -14.81 7.57 -17.82
CA ALA A 78 -15.45 6.35 -18.34
C ALA A 78 -14.93 5.05 -17.75
N LEU A 79 -13.78 5.09 -17.07
CA LEU A 79 -13.18 3.90 -16.45
C LEU A 79 -13.87 3.60 -15.12
N THR A 80 -14.01 2.31 -14.84
CA THR A 80 -14.45 1.80 -13.52
C THR A 80 -13.35 0.91 -12.99
N PHE A 81 -13.00 1.10 -11.74
CA PHE A 81 -11.99 0.29 -11.08
C PHE A 81 -12.62 -0.53 -9.96
N THR A 82 -12.16 -1.77 -9.82
CA THR A 82 -12.58 -2.68 -8.76
C THR A 82 -11.52 -2.65 -7.68
N VAL A 83 -11.97 -2.49 -6.43
CA VAL A 83 -11.13 -2.64 -5.24
C VAL A 83 -11.30 -4.07 -4.74
N ARG A 84 -10.19 -4.71 -4.44
CA ARG A 84 -10.13 -6.07 -3.93
C ARG A 84 -9.29 -6.13 -2.67
N GLU A 85 -9.56 -7.15 -1.88
CA GLU A 85 -8.71 -7.59 -0.80
C GLU A 85 -8.45 -9.08 -1.01
N SER A 86 -7.19 -9.44 -1.17
CA SER A 86 -6.83 -10.77 -1.67
C SER A 86 -7.54 -11.04 -3.01
N GLU A 87 -8.37 -12.05 -3.09
CA GLU A 87 -9.16 -12.36 -4.31
C GLU A 87 -10.61 -11.85 -4.25
N GLN A 88 -11.02 -11.29 -3.11
CA GLN A 88 -12.39 -10.83 -2.89
C GLN A 88 -12.61 -9.42 -3.43
N GLU A 89 -13.65 -9.25 -4.27
CA GLU A 89 -14.12 -7.93 -4.69
C GLU A 89 -14.88 -7.26 -3.54
N LEU A 90 -14.37 -6.11 -3.06
CA LEU A 90 -15.02 -5.32 -2.02
C LEU A 90 -16.01 -4.33 -2.60
N GLY A 91 -15.68 -3.75 -3.75
CA GLY A 91 -16.53 -2.78 -4.40
C GLY A 91 -15.94 -2.22 -5.68
N ARG A 92 -16.74 -1.38 -6.35
CA ARG A 92 -16.36 -0.72 -7.59
C ARG A 92 -16.38 0.79 -7.44
N LEU A 93 -15.41 1.44 -8.06
CA LEU A 93 -15.26 2.89 -8.08
C LEU A 93 -15.41 3.43 -9.51
N PRO A 94 -16.65 3.59 -10.01
CA PRO A 94 -16.90 4.44 -11.15
C PRO A 94 -16.58 5.91 -10.82
N ASN A 95 -16.57 6.77 -11.80
CA ASN A 95 -16.36 8.20 -11.60
C ASN A 95 -17.39 8.80 -10.62
N ALA A 96 -16.95 9.68 -9.74
CA ALA A 96 -17.81 10.34 -8.74
C ALA A 96 -18.58 9.36 -7.84
N ARG A 97 -17.90 8.34 -7.32
CA ARG A 97 -18.47 7.36 -6.40
C ARG A 97 -17.57 7.12 -5.20
N TYR A 98 -18.20 6.66 -4.13
CA TYR A 98 -17.53 6.15 -2.94
C TYR A 98 -18.28 4.92 -2.41
N PHE A 99 -17.60 4.08 -1.66
CA PHE A 99 -18.22 3.03 -0.86
C PHE A 99 -17.49 2.90 0.47
N VAL A 100 -18.17 2.30 1.44
CA VAL A 100 -17.66 2.07 2.78
C VAL A 100 -17.47 0.58 2.96
N HIS A 101 -16.31 0.19 3.45
CA HIS A 101 -15.95 -1.17 3.80
C HIS A 101 -15.59 -1.24 5.28
N SER A 102 -16.16 -2.21 6.00
CA SER A 102 -15.81 -2.48 7.39
C SER A 102 -14.81 -3.62 7.45
N ALA A 103 -13.75 -3.46 8.21
CA ALA A 103 -12.69 -4.44 8.36
C ALA A 103 -12.41 -4.71 9.85
N ILE A 104 -11.99 -5.93 10.16
CA ILE A 104 -11.48 -6.27 11.49
C ILE A 104 -10.17 -5.53 11.73
N PRO A 105 -9.77 -5.27 12.99
CA PRO A 105 -8.47 -4.68 13.27
C PRO A 105 -7.32 -5.55 12.75
N GLY A 106 -6.29 -4.90 12.21
CA GLY A 106 -5.11 -5.56 11.67
C GLY A 106 -4.62 -4.98 10.35
N ILE A 107 -3.63 -5.64 9.78
CA ILE A 107 -3.02 -5.22 8.53
C ILE A 107 -3.78 -5.81 7.36
N HIS A 108 -4.29 -4.93 6.50
CA HIS A 108 -5.02 -5.25 5.29
C HIS A 108 -4.26 -4.77 4.06
N GLU A 109 -4.38 -5.51 2.97
CA GLU A 109 -3.80 -5.15 1.68
C GLU A 109 -4.91 -5.03 0.63
N TYR A 110 -5.10 -3.83 0.14
CA TYR A 110 -6.12 -3.51 -0.84
C TYR A 110 -5.50 -3.31 -2.20
N GLU A 111 -6.08 -3.94 -3.20
CA GLU A 111 -5.64 -3.87 -4.60
C GLU A 111 -6.64 -3.10 -5.45
N ILE A 112 -6.15 -2.31 -6.41
CA ILE A 112 -6.98 -1.68 -7.43
C ILE A 112 -6.36 -1.81 -8.82
N GLY A 113 -7.21 -2.10 -9.78
CA GLY A 113 -6.74 -2.30 -11.15
C GLY A 113 -5.90 -3.57 -11.27
N ARG A 114 -4.68 -3.44 -11.80
CA ARG A 114 -3.81 -4.59 -12.06
C ARG A 114 -2.57 -4.63 -11.18
N ASN A 115 -2.12 -3.49 -10.68
CA ASN A 115 -0.77 -3.40 -10.12
C ASN A 115 -0.62 -2.32 -9.04
N ASP A 116 -1.69 -1.83 -8.47
CA ASP A 116 -1.60 -0.85 -7.40
C ASP A 116 -2.17 -1.41 -6.11
N THR A 117 -1.37 -1.42 -5.07
CA THR A 117 -1.71 -1.98 -3.77
C THR A 117 -1.51 -0.93 -2.68
N LEU A 118 -2.36 -0.98 -1.68
CA LEU A 118 -2.29 -0.16 -0.47
C LEU A 118 -2.34 -1.06 0.74
N ARG A 119 -1.30 -1.02 1.55
CA ARG A 119 -1.28 -1.67 2.86
C ARG A 119 -1.73 -0.68 3.92
N LEU A 120 -2.70 -1.06 4.71
CA LEU A 120 -3.30 -0.25 5.75
C LEU A 120 -3.41 -1.05 7.04
N ASP A 121 -2.98 -0.45 8.15
CA ASP A 121 -3.21 -0.99 9.49
C ASP A 121 -4.52 -0.39 10.02
N VAL A 122 -5.49 -1.25 10.24
CA VAL A 122 -6.86 -0.86 10.60
C VAL A 122 -7.06 -1.05 12.11
N GLU A 123 -7.51 -0.01 12.77
CA GLU A 123 -7.83 -0.01 14.20
C GLU A 123 -9.36 0.00 14.41
N ALA A 124 -9.81 -0.65 15.48
CA ALA A 124 -11.21 -0.64 15.85
C ALA A 124 -11.70 0.78 16.17
N GLY A 125 -12.90 1.11 15.71
CA GLY A 125 -13.52 2.41 15.96
C GLY A 125 -12.98 3.55 15.09
N THR A 126 -12.01 3.28 14.22
CA THR A 126 -11.34 4.28 13.38
C THR A 126 -11.88 4.26 11.95
N THR A 127 -12.03 5.45 11.38
CA THR A 127 -12.44 5.64 9.97
C THR A 127 -11.26 6.13 9.14
N TYR A 128 -10.91 5.37 8.13
CA TYR A 128 -9.86 5.68 7.17
C TYR A 128 -10.44 6.16 5.86
N PHE A 129 -9.76 7.09 5.21
CA PHE A 129 -10.15 7.60 3.90
C PHE A 129 -9.10 7.21 2.88
N VAL A 130 -9.52 6.63 1.77
CA VAL A 130 -8.64 6.19 0.69
C VAL A 130 -9.14 6.75 -0.63
N ILE A 131 -8.31 7.58 -1.24
CA ILE A 131 -8.62 8.21 -2.52
C ILE A 131 -8.13 7.37 -3.69
N GLN A 132 -9.00 7.19 -4.68
CA GLN A 132 -8.61 6.63 -5.96
C GLN A 132 -8.41 7.74 -6.98
N THR A 133 -7.26 7.73 -7.62
CA THR A 133 -6.93 8.63 -8.71
C THR A 133 -6.60 7.84 -9.99
N THR A 134 -6.71 8.50 -11.13
CA THR A 134 -6.35 7.89 -12.40
C THR A 134 -5.16 8.65 -12.98
N GLN A 135 -4.04 7.97 -13.09
CA GLN A 135 -2.86 8.47 -13.80
C GLN A 135 -2.98 8.07 -15.27
N ILE A 136 -2.77 9.01 -16.17
CA ILE A 136 -2.78 8.75 -17.59
C ILE A 136 -1.35 8.45 -18.02
N GLY A 137 -1.15 7.22 -18.50
CA GLY A 137 0.06 6.83 -19.19
C GLY A 137 -0.09 6.96 -20.70
N VAL A 138 0.98 6.71 -21.43
CA VAL A 138 1.02 6.82 -22.91
C VAL A 138 0.05 5.84 -23.60
N VAL A 139 -0.31 4.73 -22.97
CA VAL A 139 -1.13 3.66 -23.57
C VAL A 139 -2.48 3.46 -22.86
N ALA A 140 -2.56 3.64 -21.56
CA ALA A 140 -3.78 3.41 -20.79
C ALA A 140 -3.80 4.21 -19.49
N GLY A 141 -5.00 4.45 -18.95
CA GLY A 141 -5.16 4.98 -17.60
C GLY A 141 -4.86 3.93 -16.54
N ARG A 142 -4.02 4.28 -15.58
CA ARG A 142 -3.68 3.46 -14.43
C ARG A 142 -4.45 3.96 -13.20
N ALA A 143 -5.08 3.03 -12.48
CA ALA A 143 -5.63 3.33 -11.16
C ALA A 143 -4.51 3.43 -10.14
N VAL A 144 -4.63 4.37 -9.23
CA VAL A 144 -3.75 4.51 -8.07
C VAL A 144 -4.63 4.74 -6.85
N ILE A 145 -4.35 4.03 -5.75
CA ILE A 145 -4.97 4.26 -4.45
C ILE A 145 -3.94 4.81 -3.47
N SER A 146 -4.37 5.75 -2.66
CA SER A 146 -3.51 6.38 -1.67
C SER A 146 -4.30 6.70 -0.40
N PRO A 147 -3.66 6.70 0.77
CA PRO A 147 -4.27 7.27 1.97
C PRO A 147 -4.69 8.71 1.72
N SER A 148 -5.77 9.10 2.35
CA SER A 148 -6.33 10.45 2.27
C SER A 148 -6.91 10.84 3.63
N ASP A 149 -7.56 11.96 3.68
CA ASP A 149 -8.18 12.49 4.89
C ASP A 149 -9.66 12.84 4.70
N GLN A 150 -10.31 13.11 5.81
CA GLN A 150 -11.72 13.49 5.84
C GLN A 150 -11.98 14.78 5.05
N VAL A 151 -11.08 15.75 5.11
CA VAL A 151 -11.24 17.06 4.45
C VAL A 151 -11.27 16.90 2.93
N ALA A 152 -10.39 16.05 2.40
CA ALA A 152 -10.37 15.73 0.97
C ALA A 152 -11.67 15.01 0.54
N PHE A 153 -12.17 14.09 1.37
CA PHE A 153 -13.45 13.44 1.11
C PHE A 153 -14.61 14.45 1.12
N GLU A 154 -14.73 15.28 2.16
CA GLU A 154 -15.78 16.30 2.28
C GLU A 154 -15.78 17.29 1.12
N GLY A 155 -14.61 17.71 0.67
CA GLY A 155 -14.46 18.58 -0.50
C GLY A 155 -14.98 17.94 -1.79
N ALA A 156 -14.92 16.62 -1.91
CA ALA A 156 -15.39 15.86 -3.06
C ALA A 156 -16.84 15.36 -2.92
N ALA A 157 -17.31 15.14 -1.70
CA ALA A 157 -18.59 14.51 -1.36
C ALA A 157 -19.81 15.13 -2.08
N PRO A 158 -19.94 16.46 -2.22
CA PRO A 158 -21.12 17.04 -2.89
C PRO A 158 -21.32 16.57 -4.34
N ARG A 159 -20.25 16.08 -4.97
CA ARG A 159 -20.26 15.59 -6.34
C ARG A 159 -20.16 14.07 -6.45
N MET A 160 -20.16 13.38 -5.34
CA MET A 160 -20.07 11.92 -5.27
C MET A 160 -21.39 11.32 -4.80
N ARG A 161 -21.58 10.05 -5.11
CA ARG A 161 -22.71 9.25 -4.64
C ARG A 161 -22.21 7.91 -4.12
N LEU A 162 -22.91 7.38 -3.13
CA LEU A 162 -22.66 6.03 -2.65
C LEU A 162 -22.78 5.04 -3.83
N TRP A 163 -21.82 4.15 -3.93
CA TRP A 163 -21.92 3.01 -4.82
C TRP A 163 -22.54 1.84 -4.07
N GLU A 164 -23.55 1.25 -4.66
CA GLU A 164 -24.21 0.05 -4.15
C GLU A 164 -24.10 -1.05 -5.21
N PRO A 165 -23.80 -2.29 -4.81
CA PRO A 165 -23.83 -3.41 -5.74
C PRO A 165 -25.25 -3.54 -6.31
N ARG A 166 -25.35 -3.71 -7.61
CA ARG A 166 -26.64 -4.04 -8.23
C ARG A 166 -26.87 -5.53 -8.04
N ASN A 167 -27.95 -5.85 -7.34
CA ASN A 167 -28.49 -7.21 -7.28
C ASN A 167 -29.01 -7.62 -8.65
#